data_095f211c53e97ecf0d5eabc77aacd5b5
#
_entry.id   095f211c53e97ecf0d5eabc77aacd5b5
#
_cell.length_a   1.000
_cell.length_b   1.000
_cell.length_c   1.000
_cell.angle_alpha   90.00
_cell.angle_beta   90.00
_cell.angle_gamma   90.00
#
_symmetry.space_group_name_H-M   'P 1'
#
loop_
_entity.id
_entity.type
_entity.pdbx_description
1 polymer ?
#
loop_
_entity_poly.entity_id
_entity_poly.type
_entity_poly.pdbx_seq_one_letter_code
_entity_poly.pdbx_strand_id
1 'polypeptide(L)'
;MNVSASPDGMWSIGELAEQAGVTVKTVRFYSDRGLLPEATRSAGGHRRYGPEALDRLRLIRSLRTLDLPMPQVDRVLAQEDAPGATDALEDAVAGQLRELGTQLSSLRWREAALHLLRDCTPEERADRLRLIGAVTIPPNTDALARFWRHVLPGRLPARLLSTLLEAAVPQPPADPTPSQVLTFVRLHAVATDPHVRDIDIRRLAARTPDAACRPAVLYEGLAEACALASADVRDQRPPHAGEALDCFVSAHAGLHNTQDTPAFRRQLSAQLAQLAHPLIDRYWQLAGELPSASSQPTIGAMDDWLRAALDAEVAQMKESDGCAGRDHGEERPLARA
;
A
#
# COMPACT_ATOMS: atom_id res chain seq x y z
N MET A 1 -12.01 44.13 33.60
CA MET A 1 -12.27 44.11 35.07
C MET A 1 -11.13 43.32 35.70
N ASN A 2 -10.24 43.98 36.43
CA ASN A 2 -9.20 43.33 37.21
C ASN A 2 -9.84 42.69 38.43
N VAL A 3 -10.01 41.36 38.40
CA VAL A 3 -10.35 40.63 39.62
C VAL A 3 -9.06 40.54 40.42
N SER A 4 -9.00 41.27 41.54
CA SER A 4 -7.88 41.25 42.46
C SER A 4 -7.73 39.83 43.01
N ALA A 5 -6.54 39.24 42.84
CA ALA A 5 -6.18 38.04 43.62
C ALA A 5 -6.40 38.31 45.09
N SER A 6 -6.81 37.29 45.84
CA SER A 6 -6.84 37.36 47.31
C SER A 6 -5.45 37.84 47.83
N PRO A 7 -5.36 38.42 49.05
CA PRO A 7 -4.09 38.92 49.61
C PRO A 7 -2.93 37.90 49.55
N ASP A 8 -3.26 36.62 49.45
CA ASP A 8 -2.31 35.50 49.42
C ASP A 8 -1.92 35.07 47.98
N GLY A 9 -2.34 35.79 46.89
CA GLY A 9 -2.07 35.42 45.52
C GLY A 9 -2.79 34.14 45.05
N MET A 10 -3.73 33.60 45.78
CA MET A 10 -4.47 32.36 45.54
C MET A 10 -5.88 32.63 45.06
N TRP A 11 -6.37 31.81 44.14
CA TRP A 11 -7.74 31.90 43.61
C TRP A 11 -8.66 30.82 44.20
N SER A 12 -9.90 31.18 44.41
CA SER A 12 -10.98 30.21 44.58
C SER A 12 -11.29 29.53 43.23
N ILE A 13 -12.04 28.44 43.27
CA ILE A 13 -12.48 27.74 42.05
C ILE A 13 -13.30 28.66 41.14
N GLY A 14 -14.08 29.59 41.68
CA GLY A 14 -14.85 30.56 40.90
C GLY A 14 -13.97 31.58 40.21
N GLU A 15 -13.04 32.20 40.95
CA GLU A 15 -12.06 33.13 40.40
C GLU A 15 -11.16 32.51 39.34
N LEU A 16 -10.66 31.29 39.57
CA LEU A 16 -9.87 30.54 38.58
C LEU A 16 -10.69 30.28 37.29
N ALA A 17 -11.98 29.89 37.44
CA ALA A 17 -12.88 29.69 36.31
C ALA A 17 -13.08 30.96 35.48
N GLU A 18 -13.28 32.10 36.15
CA GLU A 18 -13.43 33.41 35.51
C GLU A 18 -12.14 33.84 34.79
N GLN A 19 -10.98 33.73 35.46
CA GLN A 19 -9.66 34.07 34.84
C GLN A 19 -9.34 33.20 33.64
N ALA A 20 -9.70 31.93 33.66
CA ALA A 20 -9.49 31.01 32.56
C ALA A 20 -10.59 31.04 31.49
N GLY A 21 -11.70 31.78 31.72
CA GLY A 21 -12.83 31.83 30.80
C GLY A 21 -13.52 30.46 30.61
N VAL A 22 -13.68 29.70 31.71
CA VAL A 22 -14.35 28.38 31.71
C VAL A 22 -15.42 28.33 32.85
N THR A 23 -16.22 27.27 32.84
CA THR A 23 -17.21 27.07 33.92
C THR A 23 -16.56 26.51 35.17
N VAL A 24 -17.12 26.79 36.35
CA VAL A 24 -16.74 26.18 37.64
C VAL A 24 -16.80 24.63 37.54
N LYS A 25 -17.79 24.10 36.80
CA LYS A 25 -17.92 22.67 36.57
C LYS A 25 -16.71 22.09 35.81
N THR A 26 -16.18 22.83 34.84
CA THR A 26 -14.97 22.44 34.07
C THR A 26 -13.75 22.43 35.01
N VAL A 27 -13.54 23.45 35.81
CA VAL A 27 -12.42 23.48 36.77
C VAL A 27 -12.51 22.32 37.75
N ARG A 28 -13.70 22.07 38.33
CA ARG A 28 -13.94 20.96 39.23
C ARG A 28 -13.61 19.62 38.57
N PHE A 29 -14.07 19.42 37.35
CA PHE A 29 -13.80 18.20 36.60
C PHE A 29 -12.29 17.91 36.42
N TYR A 30 -11.48 18.93 36.06
CA TYR A 30 -10.04 18.75 35.94
C TYR A 30 -9.34 18.60 37.29
N SER A 31 -9.80 19.33 38.33
CA SER A 31 -9.25 19.21 39.67
C SER A 31 -9.54 17.84 40.30
N ASP A 32 -10.76 17.30 40.14
CA ASP A 32 -11.15 15.98 40.65
C ASP A 32 -10.38 14.84 39.96
N ARG A 33 -9.85 15.08 38.76
CA ARG A 33 -8.95 14.16 38.04
C ARG A 33 -7.47 14.34 38.37
N GLY A 34 -7.13 15.26 39.24
CA GLY A 34 -5.74 15.53 39.60
C GLY A 34 -4.95 16.31 38.54
N LEU A 35 -5.61 16.83 37.48
CA LEU A 35 -4.95 17.57 36.41
C LEU A 35 -4.61 19.02 36.79
N LEU A 36 -5.31 19.58 37.81
CA LEU A 36 -5.04 20.90 38.32
C LEU A 36 -4.51 20.76 39.74
N PRO A 37 -3.28 21.21 40.04
CA PRO A 37 -2.72 21.14 41.37
C PRO A 37 -3.48 22.07 42.31
N GLU A 38 -3.88 21.55 43.49
CA GLU A 38 -4.38 22.36 44.62
C GLU A 38 -3.18 22.92 45.37
N ALA A 39 -3.09 24.23 45.52
CA ALA A 39 -2.01 24.80 46.30
C ALA A 39 -2.25 24.63 47.79
N THR A 40 -3.53 24.84 48.28
CA THR A 40 -3.94 24.70 49.66
C THR A 40 -5.46 24.59 49.77
N ARG A 41 -5.97 24.46 51.02
CA ARG A 41 -7.40 24.58 51.32
C ARG A 41 -7.63 25.70 52.31
N SER A 42 -8.73 26.45 52.12
CA SER A 42 -9.15 27.48 53.08
C SER A 42 -9.56 26.89 54.42
N ALA A 43 -9.71 27.71 55.44
CA ALA A 43 -10.22 27.30 56.76
C ALA A 43 -11.61 26.61 56.68
N GLY A 44 -12.40 26.91 55.67
CA GLY A 44 -13.69 26.25 55.35
C GLY A 44 -13.55 24.99 54.48
N GLY A 45 -12.34 24.46 54.22
CA GLY A 45 -12.10 23.24 53.43
C GLY A 45 -12.18 23.44 51.92
N HIS A 46 -12.36 24.65 51.39
CA HIS A 46 -12.44 24.93 49.96
C HIS A 46 -11.06 24.96 49.31
N ARG A 47 -10.97 24.35 48.11
CA ARG A 47 -9.72 24.33 47.29
C ARG A 47 -9.27 25.74 46.89
N ARG A 48 -7.98 26.00 47.00
CA ARG A 48 -7.30 27.23 46.56
C ARG A 48 -6.24 26.88 45.51
N TYR A 49 -6.11 27.70 44.50
CA TYR A 49 -5.27 27.45 43.31
C TYR A 49 -4.26 28.58 43.16
N GLY A 50 -3.02 28.26 42.88
CA GLY A 50 -1.97 29.20 42.57
C GLY A 50 -1.90 29.57 41.04
N PRO A 51 -0.96 30.45 40.67
CA PRO A 51 -0.75 30.86 39.28
C PRO A 51 -0.52 29.68 38.32
N GLU A 52 0.20 28.66 38.78
CA GLU A 52 0.51 27.44 38.04
C GLU A 52 -0.75 26.69 37.58
N ALA A 53 -1.82 26.72 38.42
CA ALA A 53 -3.10 26.09 38.03
C ALA A 53 -3.80 26.85 36.91
N LEU A 54 -3.65 28.16 36.80
CA LEU A 54 -4.18 28.94 35.68
C LEU A 54 -3.46 28.62 34.38
N ASP A 55 -2.14 28.56 34.40
CA ASP A 55 -1.35 28.27 33.22
C ASP A 55 -1.59 26.82 32.73
N ARG A 56 -1.68 25.89 33.68
CA ARG A 56 -2.04 24.48 33.38
C ARG A 56 -3.43 24.36 32.77
N LEU A 57 -4.41 25.12 33.30
CA LEU A 57 -5.78 25.14 32.78
C LEU A 57 -5.83 25.73 31.35
N ARG A 58 -5.04 26.77 31.09
CA ARG A 58 -4.89 27.35 29.76
C ARG A 58 -4.27 26.32 28.76
N LEU A 59 -3.24 25.62 29.20
CA LEU A 59 -2.62 24.55 28.38
C LEU A 59 -3.61 23.43 28.07
N ILE A 60 -4.35 22.92 29.08
CA ILE A 60 -5.41 21.92 28.87
C ILE A 60 -6.41 22.40 27.80
N ARG A 61 -6.84 23.66 27.89
CA ARG A 61 -7.76 24.23 26.88
C ARG A 61 -7.14 24.28 25.49
N SER A 62 -5.89 24.70 25.37
CA SER A 62 -5.19 24.73 24.08
C SER A 62 -5.11 23.35 23.44
N LEU A 63 -4.74 22.32 24.22
CA LEU A 63 -4.71 20.94 23.75
C LEU A 63 -6.12 20.43 23.36
N ARG A 64 -7.15 20.80 24.13
CA ARG A 64 -8.54 20.43 23.82
C ARG A 64 -9.11 21.16 22.60
N THR A 65 -8.62 22.35 22.27
CA THR A 65 -8.98 23.05 21.03
C THR A 65 -8.49 22.30 19.80
N LEU A 66 -7.44 21.47 19.93
CA LEU A 66 -6.94 20.58 18.90
C LEU A 66 -7.61 19.18 18.92
N ASP A 67 -8.70 19.02 19.69
CA ASP A 67 -9.44 17.76 19.85
C ASP A 67 -8.60 16.60 20.42
N LEU A 68 -7.47 16.90 21.08
CA LEU A 68 -6.67 15.85 21.74
C LEU A 68 -7.50 15.12 22.81
N PRO A 69 -7.57 13.78 22.80
CA PRO A 69 -8.30 13.01 23.79
C PRO A 69 -7.72 13.19 25.21
N MET A 70 -8.58 13.16 26.23
CA MET A 70 -8.15 13.35 27.63
C MET A 70 -6.97 12.47 28.05
N PRO A 71 -6.89 11.16 27.70
CA PRO A 71 -5.72 10.35 28.05
C PRO A 71 -4.40 10.83 27.44
N GLN A 72 -4.45 11.55 26.31
CA GLN A 72 -3.26 12.17 25.72
C GLN A 72 -2.92 13.47 26.45
N VAL A 73 -3.93 14.29 26.78
CA VAL A 73 -3.75 15.49 27.61
C VAL A 73 -3.12 15.12 28.96
N ASP A 74 -3.62 14.07 29.63
CA ASP A 74 -3.08 13.56 30.89
C ASP A 74 -1.59 13.20 30.77
N ARG A 75 -1.19 12.51 29.68
CA ARG A 75 0.20 12.14 29.43
C ARG A 75 1.10 13.35 29.19
N VAL A 76 0.65 14.31 28.39
CA VAL A 76 1.40 15.55 28.13
C VAL A 76 1.65 16.31 29.42
N LEU A 77 0.61 16.48 30.26
CA LEU A 77 0.72 17.18 31.54
C LEU A 77 1.59 16.45 32.57
N ALA A 78 1.54 15.11 32.60
CA ALA A 78 2.36 14.31 33.50
C ALA A 78 3.86 14.39 33.15
N GLN A 79 4.19 14.63 31.88
CA GLN A 79 5.58 14.77 31.43
C GLN A 79 6.12 16.19 31.61
N GLU A 80 5.27 17.24 31.63
CA GLU A 80 5.73 18.59 31.97
C GLU A 80 6.36 18.65 33.38
N ASP A 81 5.89 17.76 34.28
CA ASP A 81 6.42 17.66 35.64
C ASP A 81 7.72 16.78 35.71
N ALA A 82 8.21 16.21 34.57
CA ALA A 82 9.38 15.33 34.52
C ALA A 82 10.42 15.82 33.49
N PRO A 83 11.72 15.70 33.75
CA PRO A 83 12.76 16.03 32.76
C PRO A 83 12.73 15.04 31.61
N GLY A 84 12.42 15.53 30.39
CA GLY A 84 12.27 14.73 29.13
C GLY A 84 10.93 14.95 28.42
N ALA A 85 10.21 16.00 28.74
CA ALA A 85 8.82 16.31 28.39
C ALA A 85 8.49 16.49 26.88
N THR A 86 9.45 16.51 25.97
CA THR A 86 9.24 16.83 24.56
C THR A 86 8.49 15.74 23.79
N ASP A 87 8.67 14.48 24.14
CA ASP A 87 8.20 13.36 23.31
C ASP A 87 6.66 13.16 23.35
N ALA A 88 5.98 13.37 24.49
CA ALA A 88 4.55 13.07 24.60
C ALA A 88 3.64 14.03 23.83
N LEU A 89 4.01 15.31 23.77
CA LEU A 89 3.27 16.27 22.97
C LEU A 89 3.46 15.98 21.46
N GLU A 90 4.70 15.69 21.05
CA GLU A 90 5.01 15.32 19.67
C GLU A 90 4.24 14.04 19.26
N ASP A 91 4.26 13.01 20.10
CA ASP A 91 3.52 11.76 19.87
C ASP A 91 2.00 11.99 19.80
N ALA A 92 1.46 12.84 20.69
CA ALA A 92 0.04 13.17 20.69
C ALA A 92 -0.36 13.93 19.42
N VAL A 93 0.44 14.91 19.00
CA VAL A 93 0.23 15.68 17.76
C VAL A 93 0.35 14.76 16.53
N ALA A 94 1.40 13.93 16.46
CA ALA A 94 1.58 12.98 15.38
C ALA A 94 0.42 11.96 15.30
N GLY A 95 -0.08 11.52 16.45
CA GLY A 95 -1.26 10.67 16.55
C GLY A 95 -2.52 11.34 16.00
N GLN A 96 -2.76 12.58 16.40
CA GLN A 96 -3.92 13.35 15.96
C GLN A 96 -3.87 13.67 14.46
N LEU A 97 -2.69 14.00 13.94
CA LEU A 97 -2.50 14.23 12.49
C LEU A 97 -2.77 12.95 11.68
N ARG A 98 -2.36 11.78 12.14
CA ARG A 98 -2.67 10.50 11.49
C ARG A 98 -4.16 10.21 11.49
N GLU A 99 -4.85 10.44 12.61
CA GLU A 99 -6.30 10.25 12.72
C GLU A 99 -7.05 11.19 11.78
N LEU A 100 -6.71 12.48 11.76
CA LEU A 100 -7.29 13.46 10.84
C LEU A 100 -7.02 13.10 9.37
N GLY A 101 -5.80 12.63 9.05
CA GLY A 101 -5.45 12.15 7.72
C GLY A 101 -6.34 10.98 7.28
N THR A 102 -6.62 10.03 8.17
CA THR A 102 -7.53 8.91 7.91
C THR A 102 -8.97 9.38 7.70
N GLN A 103 -9.44 10.32 8.50
CA GLN A 103 -10.79 10.88 8.37
C GLN A 103 -10.95 11.66 7.04
N LEU A 104 -9.96 12.47 6.68
CA LEU A 104 -9.95 13.20 5.41
C LEU A 104 -9.94 12.24 4.22
N SER A 105 -9.10 11.22 4.24
CA SER A 105 -9.08 10.17 3.20
C SER A 105 -10.45 9.50 3.08
N SER A 106 -11.07 9.14 4.19
CA SER A 106 -12.44 8.58 4.22
C SER A 106 -13.46 9.49 3.56
N LEU A 107 -13.43 10.79 3.84
CA LEU A 107 -14.36 11.76 3.27
C LEU A 107 -14.14 11.92 1.76
N ARG A 108 -12.90 12.02 1.31
CA ARG A 108 -12.55 12.12 -0.12
C ARG A 108 -12.98 10.88 -0.91
N TRP A 109 -12.79 9.70 -0.34
CA TRP A 109 -13.28 8.45 -0.95
C TRP A 109 -14.80 8.43 -1.08
N ARG A 110 -15.54 8.88 -0.06
CA ARG A 110 -17.02 8.99 -0.12
C ARG A 110 -17.46 10.00 -1.15
N GLU A 111 -16.82 11.17 -1.21
CA GLU A 111 -17.09 12.20 -2.19
C GLU A 111 -16.89 11.69 -3.62
N ALA A 112 -15.73 11.10 -3.91
CA ALA A 112 -15.44 10.52 -5.22
C ALA A 112 -16.40 9.38 -5.60
N ALA A 113 -16.79 8.53 -4.64
CA ALA A 113 -17.80 7.49 -4.86
C ALA A 113 -19.20 8.07 -5.16
N LEU A 114 -19.59 9.16 -4.51
CA LEU A 114 -20.85 9.85 -4.80
C LEU A 114 -20.83 10.49 -6.19
N HIS A 115 -19.72 11.11 -6.59
CA HIS A 115 -19.54 11.61 -7.95
C HIS A 115 -19.64 10.47 -8.98
N LEU A 116 -18.99 9.33 -8.74
CA LEU A 116 -19.07 8.15 -9.59
C LEU A 116 -20.53 7.67 -9.79
N LEU A 117 -21.35 7.73 -8.74
CA LEU A 117 -22.76 7.33 -8.80
C LEU A 117 -23.65 8.40 -9.46
N ARG A 118 -23.32 9.68 -9.28
CA ARG A 118 -24.05 10.79 -9.92
C ARG A 118 -23.88 10.76 -11.44
N ASP A 119 -22.66 10.48 -11.89
CA ASP A 119 -22.27 10.61 -13.30
C ASP A 119 -22.41 9.28 -14.07
N CYS A 120 -23.13 8.27 -13.51
CA CYS A 120 -23.39 6.99 -14.17
C CYS A 120 -24.80 6.89 -14.76
N THR A 121 -24.96 6.00 -15.75
CA THR A 121 -26.27 5.67 -16.27
C THR A 121 -27.10 4.87 -15.25
N PRO A 122 -28.44 4.83 -15.38
CA PRO A 122 -29.29 4.02 -14.50
C PRO A 122 -28.92 2.53 -14.50
N GLU A 123 -28.51 2.01 -15.65
CA GLU A 123 -28.12 0.60 -15.85
C GLU A 123 -26.82 0.27 -15.10
N GLU A 124 -25.85 1.17 -15.10
CA GLU A 124 -24.58 0.99 -14.43
C GLU A 124 -24.67 1.17 -12.90
N ARG A 125 -25.71 1.89 -12.43
CA ARG A 125 -25.81 2.32 -11.03
C ARG A 125 -25.85 1.14 -10.04
N ALA A 126 -26.62 0.11 -10.35
CA ALA A 126 -26.74 -1.05 -9.49
C ALA A 126 -25.42 -1.81 -9.34
N ASP A 127 -24.65 -1.94 -10.43
CA ASP A 127 -23.35 -2.60 -10.42
C ASP A 127 -22.31 -1.78 -9.65
N ARG A 128 -22.25 -0.46 -9.91
CA ARG A 128 -21.35 0.45 -9.17
C ARG A 128 -21.63 0.47 -7.67
N LEU A 129 -22.92 0.48 -7.26
CA LEU A 129 -23.30 0.40 -5.85
C LEU A 129 -22.83 -0.91 -5.21
N ARG A 130 -22.97 -2.04 -5.92
CA ARG A 130 -22.50 -3.34 -5.43
C ARG A 130 -20.98 -3.34 -5.24
N LEU A 131 -20.23 -2.84 -6.22
CA LEU A 131 -18.77 -2.76 -6.18
C LEU A 131 -18.29 -1.86 -5.03
N ILE A 132 -18.88 -0.67 -4.87
CA ILE A 132 -18.54 0.26 -3.79
C ILE A 132 -18.88 -0.36 -2.42
N GLY A 133 -20.03 -1.01 -2.30
CA GLY A 133 -20.47 -1.63 -1.06
C GLY A 133 -19.63 -2.83 -0.61
N ALA A 134 -18.83 -3.41 -1.50
CA ALA A 134 -17.91 -4.50 -1.18
C ALA A 134 -16.59 -4.05 -0.54
N VAL A 135 -16.31 -2.74 -0.51
CA VAL A 135 -15.05 -2.16 -0.03
C VAL A 135 -15.29 -1.33 1.22
N THR A 136 -14.40 -1.44 2.20
CA THR A 136 -14.40 -0.53 3.37
C THR A 136 -14.02 0.90 2.97
N ILE A 137 -14.46 1.91 3.73
CA ILE A 137 -14.09 3.30 3.50
C ILE A 137 -13.46 3.87 4.80
N PRO A 138 -12.18 4.28 4.78
CA PRO A 138 -11.25 4.21 3.66
C PRO A 138 -10.95 2.77 3.26
N PRO A 139 -10.63 2.50 1.98
CA PRO A 139 -10.35 1.15 1.55
C PRO A 139 -9.06 0.63 2.18
N ASN A 140 -9.06 -0.67 2.50
CA ASN A 140 -7.85 -1.39 2.89
C ASN A 140 -7.38 -2.33 1.77
N THR A 141 -6.15 -2.76 1.88
CA THR A 141 -5.52 -3.64 0.88
C THR A 141 -5.49 -5.12 1.28
N ASP A 142 -6.17 -5.50 2.36
CA ASP A 142 -6.13 -6.87 2.91
C ASP A 142 -6.59 -7.93 1.91
N ALA A 143 -7.62 -7.62 1.13
CA ALA A 143 -8.13 -8.55 0.11
C ALA A 143 -7.09 -8.76 -0.99
N LEU A 144 -6.42 -7.70 -1.46
CA LEU A 144 -5.38 -7.76 -2.46
C LEU A 144 -4.16 -8.53 -1.94
N ALA A 145 -3.76 -8.26 -0.69
CA ALA A 145 -2.66 -8.99 -0.06
C ALA A 145 -2.98 -10.48 0.13
N ARG A 146 -4.23 -10.85 0.48
CA ARG A 146 -4.67 -12.26 0.56
C ARG A 146 -4.65 -12.93 -0.81
N PHE A 147 -5.11 -12.22 -1.87
CA PHE A 147 -5.02 -12.70 -3.23
C PHE A 147 -3.59 -13.11 -3.58
N TRP A 148 -2.62 -12.21 -3.41
CA TRP A 148 -1.22 -12.50 -3.74
C TRP A 148 -0.59 -13.57 -2.84
N ARG A 149 -0.94 -13.64 -1.55
CA ARG A 149 -0.50 -14.76 -0.70
C ARG A 149 -1.05 -16.11 -1.15
N HIS A 150 -2.21 -16.13 -1.82
CA HIS A 150 -2.76 -17.35 -2.42
C HIS A 150 -2.04 -17.70 -3.73
N VAL A 151 -1.73 -16.68 -4.53
CA VAL A 151 -1.08 -16.81 -5.84
C VAL A 151 0.41 -17.17 -5.71
N LEU A 152 1.12 -16.58 -4.75
CA LEU A 152 2.54 -16.82 -4.54
C LEU A 152 2.80 -18.18 -3.87
N PRO A 153 3.98 -18.81 -4.13
CA PRO A 153 4.36 -20.06 -3.47
C PRO A 153 4.42 -19.93 -1.94
N GLY A 154 3.85 -20.90 -1.23
CA GLY A 154 3.75 -20.87 0.24
C GLY A 154 5.08 -21.04 0.99
N ARG A 155 6.21 -21.25 0.30
CA ARG A 155 7.55 -21.49 0.89
C ARG A 155 8.56 -20.38 0.58
N LEU A 156 8.07 -19.15 0.33
CA LEU A 156 8.96 -18.00 0.16
C LEU A 156 9.46 -17.49 1.52
N PRO A 157 10.72 -17.02 1.62
CA PRO A 157 11.21 -16.33 2.80
C PRO A 157 10.34 -15.12 3.11
N ALA A 158 10.05 -14.88 4.40
CA ALA A 158 9.13 -13.82 4.84
C ALA A 158 9.51 -12.42 4.29
N ARG A 159 10.81 -12.13 4.22
CA ARG A 159 11.33 -10.88 3.70
C ARG A 159 11.02 -10.70 2.21
N LEU A 160 11.26 -11.74 1.41
CA LEU A 160 10.96 -11.73 -0.02
C LEU A 160 9.44 -11.61 -0.27
N LEU A 161 8.64 -12.37 0.48
CA LEU A 161 7.18 -12.28 0.41
C LEU A 161 6.69 -10.85 0.73
N SER A 162 7.25 -10.20 1.75
CA SER A 162 6.90 -8.79 2.09
C SER A 162 7.20 -7.85 0.92
N THR A 163 8.40 -7.92 0.37
CA THR A 163 8.81 -7.08 -0.78
C THR A 163 7.91 -7.31 -2.01
N LEU A 164 7.59 -8.58 -2.31
CA LEU A 164 6.69 -8.90 -3.42
C LEU A 164 5.26 -8.36 -3.19
N LEU A 165 4.74 -8.47 -1.97
CA LEU A 165 3.43 -7.93 -1.63
C LEU A 165 3.40 -6.41 -1.69
N GLU A 166 4.44 -5.73 -1.20
CA GLU A 166 4.57 -4.27 -1.29
C GLU A 166 4.57 -3.77 -2.74
N ALA A 167 5.24 -4.51 -3.63
CA ALA A 167 5.31 -4.17 -5.05
C ALA A 167 4.05 -4.57 -5.84
N ALA A 168 3.35 -5.64 -5.42
CA ALA A 168 2.19 -6.17 -6.13
C ALA A 168 0.86 -5.55 -5.71
N VAL A 169 0.79 -4.95 -4.52
CA VAL A 169 -0.46 -4.42 -3.93
C VAL A 169 -0.47 -2.89 -4.01
N PRO A 170 -1.22 -2.30 -4.97
CA PRO A 170 -1.30 -0.85 -5.07
C PRO A 170 -1.98 -0.26 -3.84
N GLN A 171 -1.43 0.84 -3.34
CA GLN A 171 -2.02 1.58 -2.24
C GLN A 171 -3.19 2.45 -2.74
N PRO A 172 -4.30 2.51 -2.01
CA PRO A 172 -5.40 3.39 -2.37
C PRO A 172 -4.94 4.85 -2.30
N PRO A 173 -5.25 5.68 -3.33
CA PRO A 173 -4.91 7.10 -3.29
C PRO A 173 -5.59 7.81 -2.11
N ALA A 174 -4.87 8.73 -1.47
CA ALA A 174 -5.42 9.52 -0.35
C ALA A 174 -6.49 10.52 -0.81
N ASP A 175 -6.40 10.95 -2.08
CA ASP A 175 -7.31 11.89 -2.75
C ASP A 175 -7.70 11.32 -4.12
N PRO A 176 -8.65 10.35 -4.17
CA PRO A 176 -8.98 9.65 -5.38
C PRO A 176 -9.90 10.46 -6.30
N THR A 177 -9.70 10.31 -7.60
CA THR A 177 -10.71 10.69 -8.58
C THR A 177 -11.84 9.64 -8.66
N PRO A 178 -13.03 9.96 -9.19
CA PRO A 178 -14.09 8.97 -9.39
C PRO A 178 -13.65 7.76 -10.23
N SER A 179 -12.81 7.96 -11.25
CA SER A 179 -12.24 6.87 -12.05
C SER A 179 -11.34 5.95 -11.22
N GLN A 180 -10.49 6.50 -10.37
CA GLN A 180 -9.61 5.73 -9.48
C GLN A 180 -10.41 4.92 -8.44
N VAL A 181 -11.51 5.48 -7.91
CA VAL A 181 -12.44 4.71 -7.07
C VAL A 181 -12.99 3.51 -7.85
N LEU A 182 -13.47 3.71 -9.08
CA LEU A 182 -14.01 2.62 -9.91
C LEU A 182 -12.95 1.56 -10.20
N THR A 183 -11.74 1.97 -10.56
CA THR A 183 -10.62 1.05 -10.81
C THR A 183 -10.27 0.24 -9.56
N PHE A 184 -10.18 0.91 -8.38
CA PHE A 184 -9.86 0.21 -7.12
C PHE A 184 -10.95 -0.79 -6.71
N VAL A 185 -12.24 -0.44 -6.81
CA VAL A 185 -13.32 -1.37 -6.45
C VAL A 185 -13.42 -2.55 -7.43
N ARG A 186 -13.09 -2.35 -8.72
CA ARG A 186 -12.95 -3.43 -9.70
C ARG A 186 -11.76 -4.33 -9.39
N LEU A 187 -10.62 -3.75 -9.03
CA LEU A 187 -9.44 -4.49 -8.61
C LEU A 187 -9.73 -5.35 -7.37
N HIS A 188 -10.44 -4.78 -6.38
CA HIS A 188 -10.90 -5.52 -5.21
C HIS A 188 -11.85 -6.68 -5.60
N ALA A 189 -12.76 -6.45 -6.54
CA ALA A 189 -13.66 -7.49 -7.03
C ALA A 189 -12.89 -8.65 -7.70
N VAL A 190 -11.87 -8.36 -8.50
CA VAL A 190 -10.96 -9.39 -9.07
C VAL A 190 -10.26 -10.17 -7.96
N ALA A 191 -9.71 -9.49 -6.95
CA ALA A 191 -9.00 -10.14 -5.85
C ALA A 191 -9.90 -10.98 -4.93
N THR A 192 -11.20 -10.73 -4.93
CA THR A 192 -12.21 -11.46 -4.13
C THR A 192 -13.08 -12.41 -4.95
N ASP A 193 -12.77 -12.55 -6.25
CA ASP A 193 -13.48 -13.48 -7.12
C ASP A 193 -13.39 -14.93 -6.57
N PRO A 194 -14.51 -15.67 -6.45
CA PRO A 194 -14.48 -17.05 -5.98
C PRO A 194 -13.56 -17.96 -6.79
N HIS A 195 -13.40 -17.70 -8.10
CA HIS A 195 -12.54 -18.49 -9.00
C HIS A 195 -11.03 -18.26 -8.76
N VAL A 196 -10.67 -17.30 -7.93
CA VAL A 196 -9.26 -17.13 -7.48
C VAL A 196 -8.73 -18.42 -6.85
N ARG A 197 -9.57 -19.19 -6.19
CA ARG A 197 -9.21 -20.49 -5.58
C ARG A 197 -8.88 -21.55 -6.62
N ASP A 198 -9.40 -21.41 -7.84
CA ASP A 198 -9.16 -22.32 -8.96
C ASP A 198 -7.85 -21.96 -9.71
N ILE A 199 -7.23 -20.82 -9.39
CA ILE A 199 -5.92 -20.45 -9.89
C ILE A 199 -4.90 -21.41 -9.26
N ASP A 200 -4.71 -22.54 -9.89
CA ASP A 200 -3.72 -23.53 -9.47
C ASP A 200 -2.33 -23.15 -9.98
N ILE A 201 -1.78 -22.09 -9.39
CA ILE A 201 -0.38 -21.70 -9.63
C ILE A 201 0.59 -22.76 -9.11
N ARG A 202 0.11 -23.67 -8.24
CA ARG A 202 0.84 -24.90 -7.91
C ARG A 202 1.13 -25.75 -9.15
N ARG A 203 0.35 -25.62 -10.23
CA ARG A 203 0.68 -26.23 -11.53
C ARG A 203 1.95 -25.66 -12.15
N LEU A 204 2.29 -24.40 -11.88
CA LEU A 204 3.59 -23.84 -12.28
C LEU A 204 4.75 -24.49 -11.52
N ALA A 205 4.62 -24.66 -10.22
CA ALA A 205 5.62 -25.29 -9.37
C ALA A 205 5.50 -26.83 -9.36
N ALA A 206 4.33 -27.40 -9.62
CA ALA A 206 4.04 -28.82 -9.51
C ALA A 206 4.35 -29.64 -10.76
N ARG A 207 4.71 -29.01 -11.90
CA ARG A 207 5.21 -29.75 -13.09
C ARG A 207 6.67 -30.19 -12.95
N THR A 208 7.34 -29.80 -11.87
CA THR A 208 8.64 -30.36 -11.48
C THR A 208 8.48 -31.08 -10.16
N PRO A 209 8.37 -32.43 -10.16
CA PRO A 209 8.32 -33.23 -8.92
C PRO A 209 9.64 -33.24 -8.17
N ASP A 210 10.60 -32.41 -8.54
CA ASP A 210 11.92 -32.45 -7.98
C ASP A 210 12.03 -31.61 -6.71
N ALA A 211 12.49 -32.24 -5.62
CA ALA A 211 12.74 -31.62 -4.32
C ALA A 211 13.80 -30.50 -4.35
N ALA A 212 14.42 -30.27 -5.50
CA ALA A 212 15.44 -29.25 -5.75
C ALA A 212 14.89 -27.88 -6.19
N CYS A 213 13.56 -27.74 -6.43
CA CYS A 213 12.96 -26.47 -6.85
C CYS A 213 13.13 -25.41 -5.75
N ARG A 214 13.83 -24.31 -6.06
CA ARG A 214 14.09 -23.17 -5.17
C ARG A 214 13.28 -21.93 -5.60
N PRO A 215 12.00 -21.80 -5.20
CA PRO A 215 11.17 -20.68 -5.61
C PRO A 215 11.78 -19.30 -5.25
N ALA A 216 12.54 -19.23 -4.15
CA ALA A 216 13.21 -17.98 -3.76
C ALA A 216 14.19 -17.48 -4.81
N VAL A 217 15.00 -18.36 -5.40
CA VAL A 217 15.96 -18.01 -6.46
C VAL A 217 15.25 -17.46 -7.69
N LEU A 218 14.13 -18.07 -8.09
CA LEU A 218 13.31 -17.56 -9.20
C LEU A 218 12.82 -16.14 -8.90
N TYR A 219 12.16 -15.92 -7.77
CA TYR A 219 11.56 -14.61 -7.47
C TYR A 219 12.59 -13.53 -7.19
N GLU A 220 13.78 -13.85 -6.66
CA GLU A 220 14.91 -12.94 -6.55
C GLU A 220 15.41 -12.52 -7.94
N GLY A 221 15.62 -13.48 -8.85
CA GLY A 221 16.05 -13.19 -10.21
C GLY A 221 14.98 -12.46 -11.04
N LEU A 222 13.69 -12.77 -10.84
CA LEU A 222 12.60 -12.00 -11.47
C LEU A 222 12.55 -10.56 -10.97
N ALA A 223 12.79 -10.33 -9.68
CA ALA A 223 12.85 -8.96 -9.15
C ALA A 223 14.02 -8.15 -9.76
N GLU A 224 15.17 -8.79 -9.95
CA GLU A 224 16.32 -8.18 -10.62
C GLU A 224 16.02 -7.89 -12.11
N ALA A 225 15.46 -8.85 -12.85
CA ALA A 225 15.05 -8.66 -14.23
C ALA A 225 14.03 -7.52 -14.40
N CYS A 226 13.05 -7.42 -13.51
CA CYS A 226 12.09 -6.31 -13.46
C CYS A 226 12.78 -4.98 -13.19
N ALA A 227 13.75 -4.94 -12.26
CA ALA A 227 14.50 -3.71 -11.98
C ALA A 227 15.28 -3.23 -13.21
N LEU A 228 15.91 -4.15 -13.95
CA LEU A 228 16.62 -3.86 -15.21
C LEU A 228 15.66 -3.36 -16.31
N ALA A 229 14.50 -4.00 -16.47
CA ALA A 229 13.49 -3.63 -17.47
C ALA A 229 12.74 -2.31 -17.14
N SER A 230 12.75 -1.86 -15.87
CA SER A 230 11.92 -0.75 -15.37
C SER A 230 12.10 0.55 -16.17
N ALA A 231 13.31 0.89 -16.60
CA ALA A 231 13.59 2.09 -17.39
C ALA A 231 12.97 1.99 -18.79
N ASP A 232 13.12 0.86 -19.46
CA ASP A 232 12.61 0.64 -20.80
C ASP A 232 11.07 0.64 -20.84
N VAL A 233 10.44 0.00 -19.87
CA VAL A 233 8.97 0.00 -19.73
C VAL A 233 8.44 1.41 -19.45
N ARG A 234 9.10 2.18 -18.58
CA ARG A 234 8.73 3.57 -18.28
C ARG A 234 8.84 4.46 -19.50
N ASP A 235 9.93 4.31 -20.26
CA ASP A 235 10.23 5.08 -21.48
C ASP A 235 9.44 4.56 -22.68
N GLN A 236 8.58 3.56 -22.50
CA GLN A 236 7.77 2.91 -23.55
C GLN A 236 8.63 2.36 -24.72
N ARG A 237 9.85 1.91 -24.42
CA ARG A 237 10.69 1.27 -25.42
C ARG A 237 10.13 -0.10 -25.81
N PRO A 238 10.20 -0.47 -27.08
CA PRO A 238 9.75 -1.79 -27.51
C PRO A 238 10.56 -2.90 -26.84
N PRO A 239 9.95 -4.06 -26.56
CA PRO A 239 10.65 -5.22 -26.03
C PRO A 239 11.83 -5.64 -26.92
N HIS A 240 12.98 -5.89 -26.33
CA HIS A 240 14.22 -6.25 -27.03
C HIS A 240 15.08 -7.20 -26.22
N ALA A 241 15.97 -7.91 -26.88
CA ALA A 241 16.99 -8.73 -26.24
C ALA A 241 18.01 -7.85 -25.49
N GLY A 242 18.50 -8.33 -24.36
CA GLY A 242 19.47 -7.62 -23.54
C GLY A 242 19.53 -8.16 -22.11
N GLU A 243 20.25 -7.48 -21.23
CA GLU A 243 20.56 -7.90 -19.87
C GLU A 243 19.31 -8.25 -19.05
N ALA A 244 18.24 -7.47 -19.19
CA ALA A 244 16.97 -7.72 -18.49
C ALA A 244 16.35 -9.07 -18.91
N LEU A 245 16.34 -9.37 -20.22
CA LEU A 245 15.83 -10.64 -20.74
C LEU A 245 16.74 -11.80 -20.31
N ASP A 246 18.06 -11.64 -20.40
CA ASP A 246 19.01 -12.68 -20.00
C ASP A 246 18.87 -13.02 -18.50
N CYS A 247 18.70 -12.01 -17.66
CA CYS A 247 18.41 -12.19 -16.23
C CYS A 247 17.08 -12.94 -16.02
N PHE A 248 16.01 -12.56 -16.74
CA PHE A 248 14.71 -13.22 -16.68
C PHE A 248 14.78 -14.70 -17.05
N VAL A 249 15.45 -15.03 -18.17
CA VAL A 249 15.61 -16.42 -18.63
C VAL A 249 16.50 -17.21 -17.68
N SER A 250 17.58 -16.60 -17.17
CA SER A 250 18.49 -17.23 -16.19
C SER A 250 17.79 -17.56 -14.88
N ALA A 251 16.88 -16.69 -14.41
CA ALA A 251 16.07 -16.96 -13.21
C ALA A 251 15.20 -18.21 -13.40
N HIS A 252 14.55 -18.35 -14.54
CA HIS A 252 13.76 -19.52 -14.90
C HIS A 252 14.63 -20.77 -15.09
N ALA A 253 15.79 -20.66 -15.72
CA ALA A 253 16.72 -21.76 -15.88
C ALA A 253 17.24 -22.29 -14.52
N GLY A 254 17.55 -21.37 -13.61
CA GLY A 254 17.98 -21.68 -12.22
C GLY A 254 16.92 -22.44 -11.43
N LEU A 255 15.61 -22.17 -11.66
CA LEU A 255 14.53 -22.94 -11.03
C LEU A 255 14.59 -24.43 -11.40
N HIS A 256 14.96 -24.73 -12.63
CA HIS A 256 15.00 -26.08 -13.19
C HIS A 256 16.41 -26.71 -13.19
N ASN A 257 17.39 -26.03 -12.58
CA ASN A 257 18.81 -26.42 -12.61
C ASN A 257 19.31 -26.75 -14.01
N THR A 258 18.92 -25.95 -14.99
CA THR A 258 19.29 -26.07 -16.39
C THR A 258 20.05 -24.83 -16.85
N GLN A 259 20.62 -24.88 -18.07
CA GLN A 259 21.32 -23.73 -18.64
C GLN A 259 20.41 -22.96 -19.60
N ASP A 260 20.65 -21.66 -19.72
CA ASP A 260 20.07 -20.85 -20.78
C ASP A 260 20.61 -21.30 -22.15
N THR A 261 19.73 -21.84 -22.95
CA THR A 261 20.01 -22.29 -24.31
C THR A 261 18.87 -21.86 -25.25
N PRO A 262 19.11 -21.77 -26.58
CA PRO A 262 18.02 -21.46 -27.51
C PRO A 262 16.83 -22.44 -27.43
N ALA A 263 17.10 -23.70 -27.13
CA ALA A 263 16.06 -24.70 -26.91
C ALA A 263 15.25 -24.41 -25.62
N PHE A 264 15.93 -24.03 -24.54
CA PHE A 264 15.27 -23.64 -23.28
C PHE A 264 14.43 -22.37 -23.47
N ARG A 265 14.92 -21.33 -24.15
CA ARG A 265 14.18 -20.10 -24.44
C ARG A 265 12.89 -20.39 -25.21
N ARG A 266 12.93 -21.27 -26.23
CA ARG A 266 11.72 -21.71 -26.97
C ARG A 266 10.74 -22.46 -26.09
N GLN A 267 11.22 -23.35 -25.22
CA GLN A 267 10.39 -24.10 -24.28
C GLN A 267 9.77 -23.17 -23.23
N LEU A 268 10.54 -22.22 -22.68
CA LEU A 268 10.08 -21.26 -21.70
C LEU A 268 8.96 -20.36 -22.25
N SER A 269 9.14 -19.78 -23.45
CA SER A 269 8.11 -18.98 -24.14
C SER A 269 6.79 -19.77 -24.26
N ALA A 270 6.85 -21.01 -24.73
CA ALA A 270 5.67 -21.86 -24.86
C ALA A 270 5.00 -22.19 -23.48
N GLN A 271 5.81 -22.39 -22.46
CA GLN A 271 5.32 -22.64 -21.10
C GLN A 271 4.64 -21.39 -20.52
N LEU A 272 5.26 -20.23 -20.63
CA LEU A 272 4.73 -18.97 -20.12
C LEU A 272 3.39 -18.61 -20.79
N ALA A 273 3.26 -18.85 -22.09
CA ALA A 273 2.00 -18.67 -22.81
C ALA A 273 0.85 -19.55 -22.27
N GLN A 274 1.18 -20.77 -21.80
CA GLN A 274 0.17 -21.69 -21.20
C GLN A 274 -0.20 -21.31 -19.77
N LEU A 275 0.58 -20.43 -19.13
CA LEU A 275 0.42 -20.04 -17.72
C LEU A 275 -0.32 -18.72 -17.57
N ALA A 276 -0.59 -18.00 -18.65
CA ALA A 276 -1.42 -16.80 -18.65
C ALA A 276 -2.79 -17.11 -18.05
N HIS A 277 -3.21 -16.28 -17.10
CA HIS A 277 -4.48 -16.44 -16.41
C HIS A 277 -5.29 -15.14 -16.44
N PRO A 278 -6.51 -15.14 -17.00
CA PRO A 278 -7.29 -13.92 -17.24
C PRO A 278 -7.52 -13.04 -15.98
N LEU A 279 -7.64 -13.64 -14.79
CA LEU A 279 -7.78 -12.88 -13.55
C LEU A 279 -6.49 -12.16 -13.16
N ILE A 280 -5.31 -12.76 -13.40
CA ILE A 280 -4.02 -12.14 -13.12
C ILE A 280 -3.75 -11.00 -14.11
N ASP A 281 -4.02 -11.24 -15.39
CA ASP A 281 -3.88 -10.22 -16.44
C ASP A 281 -4.81 -9.03 -16.14
N ARG A 282 -6.06 -9.32 -15.77
CA ARG A 282 -7.01 -8.27 -15.38
C ARG A 282 -6.59 -7.52 -14.13
N TYR A 283 -6.02 -8.23 -13.15
CA TYR A 283 -5.48 -7.59 -11.94
C TYR A 283 -4.41 -6.56 -12.31
N TRP A 284 -3.40 -6.95 -13.12
CA TRP A 284 -2.31 -6.07 -13.49
C TRP A 284 -2.76 -4.90 -14.36
N GLN A 285 -3.71 -5.13 -15.26
CA GLN A 285 -4.30 -4.04 -16.04
C GLN A 285 -4.92 -2.97 -15.13
N LEU A 286 -5.75 -3.38 -14.15
CA LEU A 286 -6.38 -2.45 -13.21
C LEU A 286 -5.36 -1.82 -12.26
N ALA A 287 -4.37 -2.59 -11.79
CA ALA A 287 -3.30 -2.05 -10.95
C ALA A 287 -2.48 -0.97 -11.68
N GLY A 288 -2.26 -1.13 -12.98
CA GLY A 288 -1.57 -0.14 -13.82
C GLY A 288 -2.34 1.16 -14.06
N GLU A 289 -3.68 1.15 -13.92
CA GLU A 289 -4.52 2.35 -14.00
C GLU A 289 -4.48 3.20 -12.72
N LEU A 290 -3.98 2.64 -11.60
CA LEU A 290 -3.87 3.35 -10.33
C LEU A 290 -2.53 4.10 -10.24
N PRO A 291 -2.52 5.31 -9.65
CA PRO A 291 -1.27 6.04 -9.50
C PRO A 291 -0.34 5.29 -8.54
N SER A 292 0.89 5.04 -8.99
CA SER A 292 1.97 4.54 -8.13
C SER A 292 2.66 5.72 -7.44
N ALA A 293 2.93 5.60 -6.15
CA ALA A 293 3.66 6.61 -5.39
C ALA A 293 5.09 6.83 -5.93
N SER A 294 5.66 5.83 -6.60
CA SER A 294 7.04 5.85 -7.14
C SER A 294 7.12 6.16 -8.63
N SER A 295 6.01 6.36 -9.34
CA SER A 295 5.96 6.48 -10.81
C SER A 295 6.65 5.30 -11.53
N GLN A 296 6.80 4.16 -10.85
CA GLN A 296 7.41 2.96 -11.43
C GLN A 296 6.34 2.11 -12.13
N PRO A 297 6.71 1.42 -13.21
CA PRO A 297 5.84 0.43 -13.84
C PRO A 297 5.43 -0.67 -12.86
N THR A 298 4.26 -1.25 -13.05
CA THR A 298 3.84 -2.40 -12.24
C THR A 298 4.68 -3.63 -12.58
N ILE A 299 4.78 -4.57 -11.63
CA ILE A 299 5.43 -5.87 -11.88
C ILE A 299 4.81 -6.55 -13.10
N GLY A 300 3.48 -6.49 -13.26
CA GLY A 300 2.80 -7.05 -14.41
C GLY A 300 3.25 -6.44 -15.73
N ALA A 301 3.35 -5.11 -15.82
CA ALA A 301 3.84 -4.44 -17.03
C ALA A 301 5.29 -4.82 -17.37
N MET A 302 6.13 -5.00 -16.36
CA MET A 302 7.51 -5.44 -16.56
C MET A 302 7.58 -6.91 -16.98
N ASP A 303 6.78 -7.79 -16.39
CA ASP A 303 6.67 -9.20 -16.78
C ASP A 303 6.15 -9.35 -18.21
N ASP A 304 5.13 -8.60 -18.60
CA ASP A 304 4.59 -8.58 -19.96
C ASP A 304 5.65 -8.13 -20.99
N TRP A 305 6.43 -7.10 -20.64
CA TRP A 305 7.52 -6.62 -21.48
C TRP A 305 8.61 -7.68 -21.66
N LEU A 306 9.03 -8.35 -20.57
CA LEU A 306 10.05 -9.40 -20.58
C LEU A 306 9.58 -10.63 -21.39
N ARG A 307 8.31 -11.03 -21.24
CA ARG A 307 7.72 -12.11 -22.03
C ARG A 307 7.67 -11.75 -23.52
N ALA A 308 7.26 -10.53 -23.84
CA ALA A 308 7.23 -10.07 -25.23
C ALA A 308 8.65 -10.00 -25.83
N ALA A 309 9.66 -9.62 -25.05
CA ALA A 309 11.07 -9.67 -25.49
C ALA A 309 11.52 -11.11 -25.78
N LEU A 310 11.18 -12.06 -24.91
CA LEU A 310 11.47 -13.48 -25.13
C LEU A 310 10.79 -14.03 -26.39
N ASP A 311 9.52 -13.69 -26.59
CA ASP A 311 8.75 -14.15 -27.75
C ASP A 311 9.31 -13.58 -29.07
N ALA A 312 9.71 -12.31 -29.07
CA ALA A 312 10.36 -11.67 -30.23
C ALA A 312 11.70 -12.34 -30.57
N GLU A 313 12.52 -12.64 -29.57
CA GLU A 313 13.80 -13.35 -29.76
C GLU A 313 13.60 -14.76 -30.31
N VAL A 314 12.64 -15.51 -29.74
CA VAL A 314 12.29 -16.87 -30.20
C VAL A 314 11.76 -16.86 -31.64
N ALA A 315 11.01 -15.83 -32.04
CA ALA A 315 10.55 -15.67 -33.42
C ALA A 315 11.73 -15.44 -34.38
N GLN A 316 12.70 -14.59 -34.04
CA GLN A 316 13.91 -14.33 -34.84
C GLN A 316 14.77 -15.61 -35.01
N MET A 317 14.91 -16.41 -33.91
CA MET A 317 15.61 -17.68 -33.99
C MET A 317 14.96 -18.65 -35.00
N LYS A 318 13.63 -18.72 -35.04
CA LYS A 318 12.92 -19.58 -36.03
C LYS A 318 13.12 -19.14 -37.46
N GLU A 319 13.15 -17.83 -37.73
CA GLU A 319 13.41 -17.28 -39.07
C GLU A 319 14.83 -17.60 -39.54
N SER A 320 15.81 -17.50 -38.65
CA SER A 320 17.21 -17.81 -38.92
C SER A 320 17.41 -19.31 -39.22
N ASP A 321 16.80 -20.19 -38.42
CA ASP A 321 16.83 -21.64 -38.65
C ASP A 321 16.14 -22.03 -39.97
N GLY A 322 15.06 -21.34 -40.34
CA GLY A 322 14.34 -21.56 -41.61
C GLY A 322 15.09 -21.08 -42.88
N CYS A 323 15.95 -20.07 -42.76
CA CYS A 323 16.81 -19.60 -43.84
C CYS A 323 17.99 -20.56 -44.05
N ALA A 324 18.62 -21.06 -43.01
CA ALA A 324 19.73 -21.99 -43.08
C ALA A 324 19.36 -23.35 -43.72
N GLY A 325 18.10 -23.77 -43.60
CA GLY A 325 17.56 -25.01 -44.15
C GLY A 325 17.26 -24.93 -45.68
N ARG A 326 17.21 -23.74 -46.27
CA ARG A 326 16.90 -23.57 -47.70
C ARG A 326 18.13 -23.53 -48.60
N ASP A 327 19.33 -23.30 -48.06
CA ASP A 327 20.57 -23.17 -48.86
C ASP A 327 21.26 -24.50 -49.19
N HIS A 328 20.77 -25.61 -48.64
CA HIS A 328 21.32 -26.95 -48.91
C HIS A 328 20.52 -27.80 -49.92
N GLY A 329 19.51 -27.23 -50.61
CA GLY A 329 18.59 -27.96 -51.50
C GLY A 329 18.81 -27.86 -52.99
N GLU A 330 19.80 -27.08 -53.48
CA GLU A 330 20.05 -26.94 -54.94
C GLU A 330 21.41 -27.52 -55.38
N GLU A 331 21.62 -28.80 -55.16
CA GLU A 331 22.59 -29.56 -55.98
C GLU A 331 21.92 -29.98 -57.34
N ARG A 332 22.20 -29.23 -58.34
CA ARG A 332 21.84 -29.58 -59.76
C ARG A 332 22.46 -30.93 -60.13
N PRO A 333 21.73 -31.89 -60.72
CA PRO A 333 22.34 -33.05 -61.31
C PRO A 333 23.04 -32.65 -62.61
N LEU A 334 24.35 -32.88 -62.70
CA LEU A 334 25.12 -32.80 -63.88
C LEU A 334 24.62 -33.82 -64.92
N ALA A 335 24.04 -33.32 -65.98
CA ALA A 335 23.72 -34.13 -67.19
C ALA A 335 25.03 -34.68 -67.75
N ARG A 336 25.14 -35.99 -67.87
CA ARG A 336 26.06 -36.66 -68.78
C ARG A 336 25.36 -36.92 -70.16
N ALA A 337 25.97 -36.37 -71.18
CA ALA A 337 25.76 -36.78 -72.56
C ALA A 337 26.49 -38.09 -72.90
#